data_0e935ee1549e7f544c1f2d920ba82f22
#
_entry.id   0e935ee1549e7f544c1f2d920ba82f22
#
_cell.length_a   1.000
_cell.length_b   1.000
_cell.length_c   1.000
_cell.angle_alpha   90.00
_cell.angle_beta   90.00
_cell.angle_gamma   90.00
#
_symmetry.space_group_name_H-M   'P 1'
#
loop_
_entity.id
_entity.type
_entity.pdbx_description
1 polymer ?
#
loop_
_entity_poly.entity_id
_entity_poly.type
_entity_poly.pdbx_seq_one_letter_code
_entity_poly.pdbx_strand_id
1 'polypeptide(L)'
;MYRRRSSSLWSFVLVIILGGIAGIFYLLNDNPPQLSRQVTPTVAASTPIEVLPTLAIPTAVPEQATLLIPKAGVAAPIINIFLDGVSWDVSLLGKNIGHLQGTATFDQPGNIGLVGHVEMADGGRGIFTNLGELTVGDLIVYRRGSDERFYTVRSVSKTAPDDMTVLYPSAREQLTLITCDQYDLLTNSYLERIVVVADRV
;
A
#
# COMPACT_ATOMS: atom_id res chain seq x y z
N MET A 1 -44.75 46.82 -4.75
CA MET A 1 -44.89 45.80 -5.81
C MET A 1 -43.70 45.90 -6.76
N TYR A 2 -42.71 45.04 -6.63
CA TYR A 2 -41.53 45.00 -7.54
C TYR A 2 -41.35 43.59 -8.07
N ARG A 3 -41.64 43.39 -9.34
CA ARG A 3 -41.66 42.09 -10.01
C ARG A 3 -40.28 41.87 -10.68
N ARG A 4 -39.44 41.00 -10.10
CA ARG A 4 -38.18 40.56 -10.71
C ARG A 4 -38.44 39.54 -11.82
N ARG A 5 -38.19 39.96 -13.08
CA ARG A 5 -37.96 39.03 -14.23
C ARG A 5 -36.46 38.84 -14.36
N SER A 6 -35.95 37.63 -14.16
CA SER A 6 -34.65 37.22 -14.72
C SER A 6 -34.55 35.70 -14.67
N SER A 7 -34.77 35.01 -15.78
CA SER A 7 -34.44 33.59 -15.90
C SER A 7 -34.32 33.04 -17.32
N SER A 8 -34.16 33.88 -18.35
CA SER A 8 -34.05 33.34 -19.70
C SER A 8 -32.63 33.27 -20.26
N LEU A 9 -31.67 34.03 -19.72
CA LEU A 9 -30.30 34.06 -20.23
C LEU A 9 -29.47 32.85 -19.79
N TRP A 10 -29.69 32.28 -18.61
CA TRP A 10 -28.97 31.14 -18.12
C TRP A 10 -29.29 29.82 -18.84
N SER A 11 -30.52 29.67 -19.31
CA SER A 11 -30.94 28.50 -20.10
C SER A 11 -30.28 28.42 -21.46
N PHE A 12 -30.04 29.56 -22.12
CA PHE A 12 -29.36 29.60 -23.42
C PHE A 12 -27.84 29.26 -23.31
N VAL A 13 -27.19 29.71 -22.24
CA VAL A 13 -25.77 29.42 -22.01
C VAL A 13 -25.56 27.92 -21.77
N LEU A 14 -26.45 27.26 -21.04
CA LEU A 14 -26.31 25.81 -20.73
C LEU A 14 -26.51 24.95 -21.99
N VAL A 15 -27.40 25.31 -22.89
CA VAL A 15 -27.62 24.60 -24.17
C VAL A 15 -26.41 24.73 -25.09
N ILE A 16 -25.75 25.89 -25.16
CA ILE A 16 -24.56 26.11 -26.00
C ILE A 16 -23.37 25.29 -25.47
N ILE A 17 -23.16 25.19 -24.15
CA ILE A 17 -22.08 24.41 -23.54
C ILE A 17 -22.30 22.91 -23.78
N LEU A 18 -23.52 22.40 -23.64
CA LEU A 18 -23.81 20.98 -23.89
C LEU A 18 -23.70 20.60 -25.37
N GLY A 19 -24.08 21.50 -26.28
CA GLY A 19 -23.92 21.31 -27.74
C GLY A 19 -22.45 21.31 -28.17
N GLY A 20 -21.61 22.16 -27.55
CA GLY A 20 -20.18 22.22 -27.80
C GLY A 20 -19.42 20.95 -27.39
N ILE A 21 -19.75 20.39 -26.22
CA ILE A 21 -19.12 19.17 -25.71
C ILE A 21 -19.49 17.96 -26.58
N ALA A 22 -20.75 17.85 -27.04
CA ALA A 22 -21.19 16.76 -27.92
C ALA A 22 -20.51 16.83 -29.29
N GLY A 23 -20.30 18.05 -29.84
CA GLY A 23 -19.60 18.25 -31.11
C GLY A 23 -18.12 17.89 -31.04
N ILE A 24 -17.44 18.22 -29.95
CA ILE A 24 -16.01 17.85 -29.74
C ILE A 24 -15.88 16.33 -29.58
N PHE A 25 -16.79 15.66 -28.86
CA PHE A 25 -16.77 14.23 -28.71
C PHE A 25 -16.97 13.49 -30.04
N TYR A 26 -17.81 14.02 -30.94
CA TYR A 26 -18.04 13.44 -32.25
C TYR A 26 -16.83 13.58 -33.19
N LEU A 27 -16.09 14.69 -33.11
CA LEU A 27 -14.90 14.93 -33.92
C LEU A 27 -13.65 14.14 -33.46
N LEU A 28 -13.61 13.71 -32.20
CA LEU A 28 -12.49 12.93 -31.64
C LEU A 28 -12.69 11.41 -31.77
N ASN A 29 -13.84 10.94 -32.23
CA ASN A 29 -14.18 9.51 -32.29
C ASN A 29 -14.19 8.94 -33.73
N ASP A 30 -13.59 9.64 -34.70
CA ASP A 30 -13.39 9.10 -36.06
C ASP A 30 -12.30 8.02 -36.06
N ASN A 31 -12.70 6.77 -35.82
CA ASN A 31 -11.88 5.61 -36.13
C ASN A 31 -11.86 5.40 -37.64
N PRO A 32 -10.70 5.46 -38.32
CA PRO A 32 -10.62 5.14 -39.74
C PRO A 32 -10.98 3.66 -39.99
N PRO A 33 -11.67 3.34 -41.08
CA PRO A 33 -12.02 1.97 -41.39
C PRO A 33 -10.77 1.12 -41.58
N GLN A 34 -10.65 0.06 -40.81
CA GLN A 34 -9.64 -0.99 -40.91
C GLN A 34 -9.85 -1.76 -42.23
N LEU A 35 -9.01 -1.47 -43.24
CA LEU A 35 -8.93 -2.27 -44.43
C LEU A 35 -8.45 -3.67 -44.11
N SER A 36 -9.39 -4.62 -44.09
CA SER A 36 -9.13 -6.04 -43.92
C SER A 36 -8.30 -6.56 -45.09
N ARG A 37 -6.99 -6.69 -44.89
CA ARG A 37 -6.10 -7.31 -45.86
C ARG A 37 -6.28 -8.83 -45.74
N GLN A 38 -7.07 -9.41 -46.61
CA GLN A 38 -7.16 -10.87 -46.74
C GLN A 38 -5.79 -11.39 -47.25
N VAL A 39 -5.09 -12.07 -46.34
CA VAL A 39 -3.88 -12.83 -46.66
C VAL A 39 -4.33 -14.26 -46.99
N THR A 40 -4.24 -14.62 -48.27
CA THR A 40 -4.44 -15.99 -48.76
C THR A 40 -3.33 -16.85 -48.12
N PRO A 41 -3.68 -17.99 -47.45
CA PRO A 41 -2.62 -18.86 -46.95
C PRO A 41 -2.01 -19.66 -48.11
N THR A 42 -0.78 -19.36 -48.41
CA THR A 42 0.07 -20.26 -49.25
C THR A 42 0.49 -21.40 -48.32
N VAL A 43 0.01 -22.61 -48.59
CA VAL A 43 0.45 -23.83 -47.92
C VAL A 43 1.89 -24.10 -48.34
N ALA A 44 2.85 -23.76 -47.49
CA ALA A 44 4.21 -24.23 -47.60
C ALA A 44 4.40 -25.45 -46.72
N ALA A 45 5.02 -26.49 -47.27
CA ALA A 45 5.26 -27.79 -46.68
C ALA A 45 5.90 -27.69 -45.29
N SER A 46 5.27 -28.34 -44.33
CA SER A 46 5.75 -28.42 -42.94
C SER A 46 6.98 -29.30 -42.84
N THR A 47 8.13 -28.70 -42.60
CA THR A 47 9.29 -29.37 -42.01
C THR A 47 8.94 -29.69 -40.54
N PRO A 48 9.29 -30.87 -40.02
CA PRO A 48 9.07 -31.15 -38.59
C PRO A 48 9.92 -30.14 -37.74
N ILE A 49 9.25 -29.30 -37.00
CA ILE A 49 9.88 -28.48 -35.99
C ILE A 49 10.27 -29.41 -34.84
N GLU A 50 11.56 -29.65 -34.68
CA GLU A 50 12.11 -30.29 -33.51
C GLU A 50 11.76 -29.38 -32.31
N VAL A 51 10.83 -29.88 -31.48
CA VAL A 51 10.39 -29.16 -30.27
C VAL A 51 11.55 -29.19 -29.29
N LEU A 52 12.34 -28.10 -29.29
CA LEU A 52 13.31 -27.87 -28.23
C LEU A 52 12.53 -27.85 -26.90
N PRO A 53 12.98 -28.58 -25.86
CA PRO A 53 12.30 -28.55 -24.57
C PRO A 53 12.31 -27.10 -24.08
N THR A 54 11.12 -26.51 -24.00
CA THR A 54 10.94 -25.21 -23.36
C THR A 54 11.36 -25.37 -21.92
N LEU A 55 12.55 -24.86 -21.59
CA LEU A 55 12.97 -24.68 -20.21
C LEU A 55 11.91 -23.77 -19.57
N ALA A 56 11.01 -24.37 -18.77
CA ALA A 56 10.11 -23.64 -17.93
C ALA A 56 11.00 -22.81 -16.98
N ILE A 57 11.12 -21.52 -17.27
CA ILE A 57 11.70 -20.57 -16.34
C ILE A 57 10.74 -20.62 -15.13
N PRO A 58 11.20 -21.07 -13.96
CA PRO A 58 10.35 -21.02 -12.78
C PRO A 58 10.00 -19.55 -12.58
N THR A 59 8.74 -19.20 -12.78
CA THR A 59 8.22 -17.88 -12.38
C THR A 59 8.31 -17.86 -10.87
N ALA A 60 9.42 -17.31 -10.35
CA ALA A 60 9.55 -17.09 -8.93
C ALA A 60 8.40 -16.17 -8.51
N VAL A 61 7.39 -16.74 -7.89
CA VAL A 61 6.38 -15.95 -7.18
C VAL A 61 7.15 -15.12 -6.17
N PRO A 62 7.01 -13.78 -6.13
CA PRO A 62 7.70 -12.98 -5.15
C PRO A 62 7.39 -13.54 -3.76
N GLU A 63 8.41 -14.00 -3.06
CA GLU A 63 8.25 -14.57 -1.73
C GLU A 63 7.72 -13.49 -0.80
N GLN A 64 6.46 -13.66 -0.40
CA GLN A 64 5.78 -12.69 0.45
C GLN A 64 6.44 -12.67 1.84
N ALA A 65 6.87 -11.47 2.25
CA ALA A 65 7.39 -11.27 3.57
C ALA A 65 6.28 -11.34 4.62
N THR A 66 6.58 -11.89 5.80
CA THR A 66 5.66 -12.01 6.93
C THR A 66 6.32 -11.58 8.23
N LEU A 67 5.52 -11.05 9.17
CA LEU A 67 5.97 -10.75 10.52
C LEU A 67 5.19 -11.62 11.51
N LEU A 68 5.94 -12.21 12.46
CA LEU A 68 5.37 -12.98 13.56
C LEU A 68 5.81 -12.34 14.86
N ILE A 69 4.85 -12.09 15.76
CA ILE A 69 5.08 -11.62 17.13
C ILE A 69 4.20 -12.45 18.05
N PRO A 70 4.71 -13.59 18.56
CA PRO A 70 3.88 -14.57 19.29
C PRO A 70 3.15 -13.96 20.45
N LYS A 71 3.79 -13.11 21.25
CA LYS A 71 3.20 -12.49 22.44
C LYS A 71 2.04 -11.54 22.10
N ALA A 72 2.12 -10.81 20.98
CA ALA A 72 1.05 -9.92 20.53
C ALA A 72 -0.01 -10.63 19.66
N GLY A 73 0.17 -11.92 19.36
CA GLY A 73 -0.71 -12.69 18.48
C GLY A 73 -0.63 -12.26 17.02
N VAL A 74 0.49 -11.67 16.60
CA VAL A 74 0.70 -11.19 15.22
C VAL A 74 1.25 -12.31 14.35
N ALA A 75 0.60 -12.57 13.23
CA ALA A 75 1.08 -13.41 12.14
C ALA A 75 0.45 -12.88 10.84
N ALA A 76 1.14 -12.00 10.10
CA ALA A 76 0.55 -11.34 8.95
C ALA A 76 1.60 -11.04 7.86
N PRO A 77 1.15 -10.98 6.59
CA PRO A 77 1.99 -10.58 5.49
C PRO A 77 2.36 -9.10 5.59
N ILE A 78 3.55 -8.79 5.06
CA ILE A 78 4.05 -7.42 4.92
C ILE A 78 3.83 -6.98 3.48
N ILE A 79 3.20 -5.82 3.31
CA ILE A 79 2.98 -5.15 2.03
C ILE A 79 3.71 -3.80 2.01
N ASN A 80 4.06 -3.31 0.82
CA ASN A 80 4.67 -1.98 0.71
C ASN A 80 3.62 -0.89 0.83
N ILE A 81 3.93 0.14 1.63
CA ILE A 81 3.14 1.36 1.78
C ILE A 81 3.94 2.50 1.18
N PHE A 82 3.33 3.15 0.19
CA PHE A 82 3.97 4.21 -0.57
C PHE A 82 3.57 5.59 -0.03
N LEU A 83 4.44 6.57 -0.30
CA LEU A 83 4.14 7.97 -0.02
C LEU A 83 3.13 8.50 -1.05
N ASP A 84 2.08 9.15 -0.56
CA ASP A 84 1.16 9.96 -1.35
C ASP A 84 1.40 11.43 -0.99
N GLY A 85 2.31 12.06 -1.71
CA GLY A 85 2.78 13.40 -1.39
C GLY A 85 3.64 13.45 -0.13
N VAL A 86 3.07 13.81 1.01
CA VAL A 86 3.79 14.01 2.29
C VAL A 86 3.50 12.95 3.35
N SER A 87 2.61 12.00 3.08
CA SER A 87 2.17 10.97 4.02
C SER A 87 2.17 9.59 3.37
N TRP A 88 2.22 8.54 4.19
CA TRP A 88 2.05 7.17 3.71
C TRP A 88 0.57 6.85 3.55
N ASP A 89 0.21 6.30 2.37
CA ASP A 89 -1.15 5.84 2.11
C ASP A 89 -1.40 4.48 2.75
N VAL A 90 -2.04 4.49 3.91
CA VAL A 90 -2.42 3.28 4.66
C VAL A 90 -3.83 2.76 4.34
N SER A 91 -4.52 3.33 3.34
CA SER A 91 -5.91 3.00 2.99
C SER A 91 -6.10 1.52 2.62
N LEU A 92 -5.09 0.91 1.99
CA LEU A 92 -5.12 -0.49 1.57
C LEU A 92 -4.48 -1.45 2.56
N LEU A 93 -4.05 -0.95 3.73
CA LEU A 93 -3.34 -1.77 4.73
C LEU A 93 -4.18 -2.95 5.23
N GLY A 94 -5.46 -2.73 5.54
CA GLY A 94 -6.35 -3.77 6.05
C GLY A 94 -5.76 -4.47 7.28
N LYS A 95 -5.74 -5.82 7.26
CA LYS A 95 -5.11 -6.65 8.30
C LYS A 95 -3.65 -7.01 8.00
N ASN A 96 -3.05 -6.40 6.99
CA ASN A 96 -1.64 -6.58 6.68
C ASN A 96 -0.76 -5.68 7.54
N ILE A 97 0.54 -5.91 7.47
CA ILE A 97 1.56 -5.02 8.02
C ILE A 97 2.15 -4.24 6.86
N GLY A 98 2.29 -2.92 7.01
CA GLY A 98 2.82 -2.04 5.99
C GLY A 98 4.31 -1.78 6.21
N HIS A 99 5.15 -2.01 5.20
CA HIS A 99 6.52 -1.52 5.17
C HIS A 99 6.52 -0.09 4.60
N LEU A 100 7.00 0.86 5.37
CA LEU A 100 6.98 2.27 5.03
C LEU A 100 8.07 2.60 4.00
N GLN A 101 7.68 3.08 2.83
CA GLN A 101 8.61 3.55 1.79
C GLN A 101 9.58 4.58 2.36
N GLY A 102 10.86 4.45 2.02
CA GLY A 102 11.92 5.35 2.49
C GLY A 102 12.65 4.86 3.74
N THR A 103 12.17 3.83 4.42
CA THR A 103 12.87 3.12 5.49
C THR A 103 13.72 1.98 4.95
N ALA A 104 14.60 1.40 5.77
CA ALA A 104 15.42 0.24 5.37
C ALA A 104 14.54 -0.95 4.97
N THR A 105 15.08 -1.85 4.15
CA THR A 105 14.40 -3.05 3.67
C THR A 105 15.01 -4.31 4.28
N PHE A 106 14.40 -5.47 4.03
CA PHE A 106 14.98 -6.76 4.44
C PHE A 106 16.42 -6.96 3.91
N ASP A 107 16.77 -6.40 2.76
CA ASP A 107 18.09 -6.61 2.13
C ASP A 107 19.14 -5.58 2.55
N GLN A 108 18.76 -4.57 3.33
CA GLN A 108 19.62 -3.45 3.71
C GLN A 108 19.65 -3.28 5.22
N PRO A 109 20.83 -3.11 5.84
CA PRO A 109 20.88 -2.77 7.25
C PRO A 109 20.28 -1.38 7.48
N GLY A 110 19.74 -1.17 8.67
CA GLY A 110 19.14 0.10 9.04
C GLY A 110 17.84 -0.07 9.82
N ASN A 111 17.05 0.98 9.85
CA ASN A 111 15.77 1.01 10.54
C ASN A 111 14.63 0.63 9.58
N ILE A 112 14.06 -0.54 9.75
CA ILE A 112 12.90 -1.03 8.97
C ILE A 112 11.64 -0.56 9.67
N GLY A 113 10.92 0.39 9.06
CA GLY A 113 9.66 0.93 9.59
C GLY A 113 8.47 0.09 9.14
N LEU A 114 7.73 -0.44 10.12
CA LEU A 114 6.53 -1.24 9.89
C LEU A 114 5.33 -0.63 10.61
N VAL A 115 4.17 -0.60 9.94
CA VAL A 115 2.94 -0.03 10.46
C VAL A 115 1.80 -1.05 10.42
N GLY A 116 0.90 -0.99 11.39
CA GLY A 116 -0.31 -1.81 11.42
C GLY A 116 -1.44 -1.11 12.15
N HIS A 117 -2.68 -1.41 11.78
CA HIS A 117 -3.84 -0.84 12.46
C HIS A 117 -3.99 -1.38 13.89
N VAL A 118 -4.37 -0.52 14.83
CA VAL A 118 -4.83 -0.89 16.17
C VAL A 118 -6.27 -1.36 16.11
N GLU A 119 -7.08 -0.70 15.28
CA GLU A 119 -8.51 -0.95 15.08
C GLU A 119 -8.86 -0.80 13.60
N MET A 120 -9.82 -1.57 13.14
CA MET A 120 -10.33 -1.52 11.78
C MET A 120 -11.50 -0.53 11.68
N ALA A 121 -11.80 -0.04 10.48
CA ALA A 121 -12.90 0.90 10.23
C ALA A 121 -14.30 0.35 10.63
N ASP A 122 -14.45 -0.96 10.71
CA ASP A 122 -15.67 -1.65 11.16
C ASP A 122 -15.74 -1.84 12.69
N GLY A 123 -14.78 -1.27 13.45
CA GLY A 123 -14.64 -1.45 14.90
C GLY A 123 -13.98 -2.76 15.32
N GLY A 124 -13.53 -3.58 14.35
CA GLY A 124 -12.80 -4.81 14.60
C GLY A 124 -11.37 -4.56 15.05
N ARG A 125 -10.75 -5.59 15.65
CA ARG A 125 -9.34 -5.51 16.07
C ARG A 125 -8.40 -5.45 14.88
N GLY A 126 -7.48 -4.49 14.89
CA GLY A 126 -6.39 -4.41 13.95
C GLY A 126 -5.26 -5.40 14.26
N ILE A 127 -4.31 -5.53 13.33
CA ILE A 127 -3.20 -6.49 13.49
C ILE A 127 -2.26 -6.11 14.64
N PHE A 128 -2.14 -4.82 14.98
CA PHE A 128 -1.30 -4.30 16.04
C PHE A 128 -2.06 -3.90 17.31
N THR A 129 -3.28 -4.40 17.51
CA THR A 129 -4.10 -4.11 18.70
C THR A 129 -3.35 -4.35 20.01
N ASN A 130 -2.53 -5.40 20.09
CA ASN A 130 -1.80 -5.77 21.31
C ASN A 130 -0.32 -5.33 21.27
N LEU A 131 0.07 -4.44 20.35
CA LEU A 131 1.47 -4.03 20.20
C LEU A 131 2.01 -3.39 21.50
N GLY A 132 1.19 -2.64 22.21
CA GLY A 132 1.54 -1.99 23.48
C GLY A 132 1.76 -2.94 24.65
N GLU A 133 1.37 -4.22 24.54
CA GLU A 133 1.56 -5.25 25.58
C GLU A 133 2.96 -5.90 25.52
N LEU A 134 3.75 -5.56 24.50
CA LEU A 134 5.11 -6.04 24.38
C LEU A 134 6.00 -5.45 25.47
N THR A 135 7.02 -6.21 25.82
CA THR A 135 8.03 -5.84 26.81
C THR A 135 9.43 -6.10 26.29
N VAL A 136 10.43 -5.44 26.86
CA VAL A 136 11.83 -5.69 26.50
C VAL A 136 12.18 -7.17 26.58
N GLY A 137 12.81 -7.70 25.53
CA GLY A 137 13.17 -9.11 25.38
C GLY A 137 12.16 -9.96 24.63
N ASP A 138 10.96 -9.46 24.32
CA ASP A 138 9.99 -10.20 23.52
C ASP A 138 10.50 -10.42 22.09
N LEU A 139 10.19 -11.60 21.52
CA LEU A 139 10.67 -12.05 20.23
C LEU A 139 9.79 -11.54 19.08
N ILE A 140 10.42 -11.07 18.03
CA ILE A 140 9.83 -10.76 16.73
C ILE A 140 10.58 -11.52 15.64
N VAL A 141 9.86 -12.15 14.72
CA VAL A 141 10.44 -12.87 13.58
C VAL A 141 9.97 -12.22 12.29
N TYR A 142 10.92 -11.75 11.49
CA TYR A 142 10.67 -11.28 10.14
C TYR A 142 11.12 -12.37 9.17
N ARG A 143 10.17 -12.95 8.43
CA ARG A 143 10.40 -14.02 7.46
C ARG A 143 10.18 -13.53 6.04
N ARG A 144 11.05 -13.96 5.12
CA ARG A 144 10.86 -13.78 3.68
C ARG A 144 11.35 -15.04 2.97
N GLY A 145 10.43 -15.80 2.42
CA GLY A 145 10.74 -17.11 1.86
C GLY A 145 11.30 -18.06 2.90
N SER A 146 12.49 -18.61 2.63
CA SER A 146 13.25 -19.44 3.56
C SER A 146 14.06 -18.65 4.58
N ASP A 147 14.24 -17.35 4.38
CA ASP A 147 15.08 -16.51 5.23
C ASP A 147 14.29 -15.99 6.43
N GLU A 148 14.82 -16.20 7.63
CA GLU A 148 14.26 -15.69 8.87
C GLU A 148 15.27 -14.78 9.58
N ARG A 149 14.77 -13.69 10.11
CA ARG A 149 15.52 -12.77 10.95
C ARG A 149 14.81 -12.61 12.29
N PHE A 150 15.60 -12.73 13.34
CA PHE A 150 15.11 -12.67 14.71
C PHE A 150 15.46 -11.31 15.30
N TYR A 151 14.54 -10.72 16.01
CA TYR A 151 14.71 -9.45 16.71
C TYR A 151 14.16 -9.56 18.10
N THR A 152 14.76 -8.84 19.05
CA THR A 152 14.27 -8.72 20.41
C THR A 152 13.86 -7.28 20.69
N VAL A 153 12.70 -7.11 21.34
CA VAL A 153 12.20 -5.79 21.72
C VAL A 153 13.20 -5.11 22.64
N ARG A 154 13.66 -3.92 22.24
CA ARG A 154 14.53 -3.05 23.03
C ARG A 154 13.75 -2.03 23.85
N SER A 155 12.70 -1.46 23.28
CA SER A 155 11.86 -0.47 23.93
C SER A 155 10.44 -0.46 23.39
N VAL A 156 9.52 -0.08 24.28
CA VAL A 156 8.12 0.25 23.95
C VAL A 156 7.86 1.63 24.51
N SER A 157 7.39 2.53 23.67
CA SER A 157 7.16 3.94 24.04
C SER A 157 5.92 4.50 23.34
N LYS A 158 5.45 5.64 23.83
CA LYS A 158 4.44 6.45 23.17
C LYS A 158 5.05 7.71 22.64
N THR A 159 4.58 8.20 21.50
CA THR A 159 5.06 9.42 20.86
C THR A 159 3.91 10.18 20.19
N ALA A 160 4.14 11.44 19.85
CA ALA A 160 3.19 12.25 19.10
C ALA A 160 2.98 11.67 17.68
N PRO A 161 1.80 11.87 17.07
CA PRO A 161 1.48 11.33 15.75
C PRO A 161 2.41 11.77 14.62
N ASP A 162 3.02 12.94 14.76
CA ASP A 162 3.89 13.59 13.79
C ASP A 162 5.39 13.43 14.10
N ASP A 163 5.74 12.69 15.16
CA ASP A 163 7.15 12.41 15.48
C ASP A 163 7.75 11.39 14.52
N MET A 164 8.41 11.88 13.48
CA MET A 164 9.09 11.07 12.48
C MET A 164 10.50 10.63 12.92
N THR A 165 11.00 11.09 14.06
CA THR A 165 12.36 10.75 14.53
C THR A 165 12.53 9.26 14.79
N VAL A 166 11.45 8.58 15.14
CA VAL A 166 11.40 7.13 15.37
C VAL A 166 11.76 6.31 14.11
N LEU A 167 11.62 6.91 12.93
CA LEU A 167 11.91 6.30 11.62
C LEU A 167 13.27 6.71 11.04
N TYR A 168 14.04 7.53 11.75
CA TYR A 168 15.35 7.96 11.25
C TYR A 168 16.26 6.76 10.98
N PRO A 169 17.16 6.87 9.99
CA PRO A 169 18.10 5.83 9.68
C PRO A 169 18.93 5.41 10.89
N SER A 170 19.16 4.12 11.04
CA SER A 170 20.01 3.53 12.07
C SER A 170 21.25 2.91 11.44
N ALA A 171 22.40 3.02 12.12
CA ALA A 171 23.61 2.31 11.72
C ALA A 171 23.51 0.78 11.95
N ARG A 172 22.61 0.35 12.82
CA ARG A 172 22.33 -1.06 13.12
C ARG A 172 21.00 -1.48 12.52
N GLU A 173 20.90 -2.75 12.16
CA GLU A 173 19.63 -3.33 11.73
C GLU A 173 18.66 -3.40 12.91
N GLN A 174 17.52 -2.74 12.77
CA GLN A 174 16.43 -2.74 13.74
C GLN A 174 15.07 -2.71 13.06
N LEU A 175 14.04 -3.14 13.77
CA LEU A 175 12.64 -2.92 13.42
C LEU A 175 12.07 -1.79 14.27
N THR A 176 11.28 -0.92 13.65
CA THR A 176 10.42 0.05 14.34
C THR A 176 8.97 -0.24 13.95
N LEU A 177 8.19 -0.76 14.90
CA LEU A 177 6.77 -1.07 14.71
C LEU A 177 5.94 0.07 15.26
N ILE A 178 4.93 0.53 14.50
CA ILE A 178 4.11 1.69 14.84
C ILE A 178 2.64 1.36 14.70
N THR A 179 1.85 1.75 15.70
CA THR A 179 0.39 1.73 15.63
C THR A 179 -0.21 2.98 16.28
N CYS A 180 -1.49 3.23 16.03
CA CYS A 180 -2.23 4.31 16.67
C CYS A 180 -2.56 3.97 18.13
N ASP A 181 -2.70 4.99 18.97
CA ASP A 181 -3.17 4.89 20.37
C ASP A 181 -3.98 6.12 20.77
N GLN A 182 -4.80 6.01 21.82
CA GLN A 182 -5.63 7.06 22.37
C GLN A 182 -6.55 7.74 21.33
N TYR A 183 -7.60 7.03 20.91
CA TYR A 183 -8.62 7.64 20.06
C TYR A 183 -9.43 8.68 20.83
N ASP A 184 -9.46 9.91 20.31
CA ASP A 184 -10.25 11.02 20.86
C ASP A 184 -11.53 11.20 20.03
N LEU A 185 -12.67 10.98 20.66
CA LEU A 185 -13.98 11.13 20.03
C LEU A 185 -14.33 12.59 19.67
N LEU A 186 -13.75 13.57 20.35
CA LEU A 186 -14.03 14.98 20.10
C LEU A 186 -13.31 15.50 18.84
N THR A 187 -12.08 15.08 18.66
CA THR A 187 -11.26 15.46 17.49
C THR A 187 -11.34 14.44 16.36
N ASN A 188 -11.99 13.28 16.59
CA ASN A 188 -12.06 12.16 15.65
C ASN A 188 -10.67 11.75 15.13
N SER A 189 -9.70 11.66 16.05
CA SER A 189 -8.30 11.36 15.73
C SER A 189 -7.59 10.60 16.83
N TYR A 190 -6.47 9.96 16.49
CA TYR A 190 -5.59 9.31 17.45
C TYR A 190 -4.54 10.32 17.94
N LEU A 191 -4.43 10.50 19.25
CA LEU A 191 -3.55 11.48 19.87
C LEU A 191 -2.12 11.01 20.01
N GLU A 192 -1.88 9.70 20.04
CA GLU A 192 -0.57 9.12 20.26
C GLU A 192 -0.30 7.97 19.28
N ARG A 193 0.98 7.57 19.22
CA ARG A 193 1.44 6.35 18.58
C ARG A 193 2.16 5.47 19.58
N ILE A 194 1.88 4.16 19.56
CA ILE A 194 2.74 3.17 20.21
C ILE A 194 3.85 2.85 19.25
N VAL A 195 5.08 2.93 19.74
CA VAL A 195 6.31 2.64 19.01
C VAL A 195 7.08 1.55 19.72
N VAL A 196 7.32 0.44 19.03
CA VAL A 196 8.16 -0.67 19.51
C VAL A 196 9.42 -0.69 18.65
N VAL A 197 10.57 -0.61 19.30
CA VAL A 197 11.87 -0.76 18.64
C VAL A 197 12.48 -2.08 19.06
N ALA A 198 12.92 -2.87 18.08
CA ALA A 198 13.54 -4.18 18.29
C ALA A 198 14.86 -4.28 17.53
N ASP A 199 15.89 -4.79 18.20
CA ASP A 199 17.22 -4.97 17.62
C ASP A 199 17.37 -6.39 17.06
N ARG A 200 18.13 -6.50 15.97
CA ARG A 200 18.51 -7.77 15.37
C ARG A 200 19.35 -8.61 16.36
N VAL A 201 19.04 -9.92 16.50
CA VAL A 201 19.77 -10.91 17.31
C VAL A 201 20.71 -11.74 16.44
#